data_2dca5a70d91db836712f270fd32f3e61
#
_entry.id   2dca5a70d91db836712f270fd32f3e61
#
_cell.length_a   1.000
_cell.length_b   1.000
_cell.length_c   1.000
_cell.angle_alpha   90.00
_cell.angle_beta   90.00
_cell.angle_gamma   90.00
#
_symmetry.space_group_name_H-M   'P 1'
#
loop_
_entity.id
_entity.type
_entity.pdbx_description
1 polymer ?
#
loop_
_entity_poly.entity_id
_entity_poly.type
_entity_poly.pdbx_seq_one_letter_code
_entity_poly.pdbx_strand_id
1 'polypeptide(L)'
;ATHSRNIIHRDLKPANIMFDAATQQAKLLDFGIARDAETSADERLTRAGFFVGTLQYVAPETLSGALVDEQADVYSLATIAYYLLTGTHPFPGKNPRELFQQLLTQNPVPLNQAEKGLKFTPAIETAVMRGLERDLAKRTKTVGEFSQEFCTAVRETGGQKGAGFLKRLFGK
;
A
#
# COMPACT_ATOMS: atom_id res chain seq x y z
N ALA A 1 8.93 13.60 5.42
CA ALA A 1 9.87 13.96 6.51
C ALA A 1 10.87 12.84 6.83
N THR A 2 10.52 11.53 6.77
CA THR A 2 11.44 10.42 7.08
C THR A 2 12.38 10.12 5.92
N HIS A 3 11.87 10.04 4.69
CA HIS A 3 12.66 9.78 3.49
C HIS A 3 13.69 10.89 3.20
N SER A 4 13.42 12.14 3.53
CA SER A 4 14.42 13.21 3.42
C SER A 4 15.62 13.05 4.36
N ARG A 5 15.54 12.10 5.30
CA ARG A 5 16.61 11.68 6.22
C ARG A 5 17.13 10.27 5.91
N ASN A 6 16.82 9.73 4.73
CA ASN A 6 17.13 8.36 4.32
C ASN A 6 16.57 7.27 5.27
N ILE A 7 15.45 7.56 5.94
CA ILE A 7 14.79 6.58 6.81
C ILE A 7 13.60 5.99 6.05
N ILE A 8 13.68 4.70 5.73
CA ILE A 8 12.62 3.92 5.11
C ILE A 8 11.88 3.17 6.21
N HIS A 9 10.54 3.19 6.19
CA HIS A 9 9.72 2.56 7.23
C HIS A 9 9.74 1.03 7.16
N ARG A 10 9.64 0.45 5.95
CA ARG A 10 9.73 -0.98 5.64
C ARG A 10 8.63 -1.88 6.22
N ASP A 11 7.70 -1.36 7.02
CA ASP A 11 6.58 -2.11 7.61
C ASP A 11 5.31 -1.25 7.68
N LEU A 12 5.03 -0.49 6.61
CA LEU A 12 3.81 0.30 6.52
C LEU A 12 2.60 -0.63 6.35
N LYS A 13 1.69 -0.57 7.31
CA LYS A 13 0.40 -1.29 7.35
C LYS A 13 -0.57 -0.54 8.25
N PRO A 14 -1.88 -0.77 8.15
CA PRO A 14 -2.86 -0.08 9.00
C PRO A 14 -2.58 -0.19 10.50
N ALA A 15 -2.08 -1.34 10.98
CA ALA A 15 -1.74 -1.55 12.38
C ALA A 15 -0.63 -0.62 12.91
N ASN A 16 0.23 -0.10 12.01
CA ASN A 16 1.32 0.82 12.35
C ASN A 16 0.95 2.29 12.07
N ILE A 17 -0.33 2.58 11.80
CA ILE A 17 -0.83 3.93 11.56
C ILE A 17 -1.89 4.24 12.60
N MET A 18 -1.60 5.17 13.49
CA MET A 18 -2.58 5.72 14.43
C MET A 18 -3.19 6.99 13.82
N PHE A 19 -4.52 7.05 13.76
CA PHE A 19 -5.23 8.23 13.30
C PHE A 19 -6.01 8.86 14.44
N ASP A 20 -5.72 10.13 14.71
CA ASP A 20 -6.47 10.94 15.68
C ASP A 20 -7.56 11.72 14.93
N ALA A 21 -8.80 11.30 15.13
CA ALA A 21 -9.96 11.90 14.47
C ALA A 21 -10.24 13.34 14.93
N ALA A 22 -9.86 13.70 16.17
CA ALA A 22 -10.10 15.04 16.70
C ALA A 22 -9.14 16.07 16.07
N THR A 23 -7.87 15.69 15.89
CA THR A 23 -6.85 16.55 15.29
C THR A 23 -6.65 16.31 13.80
N GLN A 24 -7.29 15.28 13.22
CA GLN A 24 -7.12 14.85 11.83
C GLN A 24 -5.65 14.53 11.50
N GLN A 25 -4.90 14.02 12.45
CA GLN A 25 -3.48 13.70 12.29
C GLN A 25 -3.25 12.20 12.27
N ALA A 26 -2.42 11.75 11.33
CA ALA A 26 -1.89 10.39 11.30
C ALA A 26 -0.47 10.37 11.89
N LYS A 27 -0.20 9.39 12.76
CA LYS A 27 1.12 9.11 13.32
C LYS A 27 1.55 7.72 12.92
N LEU A 28 2.80 7.60 12.46
CA LEU A 28 3.42 6.31 12.20
C LEU A 28 4.01 5.76 13.47
N LEU A 29 3.77 4.47 13.70
CA LEU A 29 4.31 3.68 14.80
C LEU A 29 5.33 2.69 14.23
N ASP A 30 6.26 2.25 15.08
CA ASP A 30 7.15 1.11 14.84
C ASP A 30 7.83 1.11 13.46
N PHE A 31 8.87 1.94 13.32
CA PHE A 31 9.77 1.84 12.18
C PHE A 31 10.43 0.46 12.18
N GLY A 32 10.34 -0.26 11.06
CA GLY A 32 10.85 -1.63 10.90
C GLY A 32 12.39 -1.74 10.93
N ILE A 33 13.04 -1.09 11.89
CA ILE A 33 14.50 -0.96 12.04
C ILE A 33 15.17 -2.34 12.29
N ALA A 34 14.41 -3.35 12.73
CA ALA A 34 14.92 -4.66 13.13
C ALA A 34 14.87 -5.74 12.04
N ARG A 35 14.59 -5.40 10.78
CA ARG A 35 14.58 -6.38 9.68
C ARG A 35 15.96 -6.45 9.04
N ASP A 36 16.82 -7.29 9.61
CA ASP A 36 18.15 -7.58 9.09
C ASP A 36 18.10 -8.15 7.67
N ALA A 37 19.01 -7.65 6.83
CA ALA A 37 19.14 -7.97 5.41
C ALA A 37 19.70 -9.39 5.13
N GLU A 38 19.97 -10.20 6.15
CA GLU A 38 20.77 -11.45 6.03
C GLU A 38 19.97 -12.77 6.00
N THR A 39 18.63 -12.72 6.00
CA THR A 39 17.82 -13.95 6.02
C THR A 39 17.31 -14.34 4.62
N SER A 40 17.38 -15.65 4.28
CA SER A 40 16.85 -16.19 3.02
C SER A 40 15.33 -15.99 2.89
N ALA A 41 14.78 -16.00 1.65
CA ALA A 41 13.36 -15.82 1.39
C ALA A 41 12.49 -16.83 2.16
N ASP A 42 12.92 -18.11 2.26
CA ASP A 42 12.19 -19.15 2.98
C ASP A 42 12.26 -18.96 4.50
N GLU A 43 13.39 -18.51 5.04
CA GLU A 43 13.50 -18.17 6.45
C GLU A 43 12.72 -16.90 6.82
N ARG A 44 12.57 -15.96 5.90
CA ARG A 44 11.71 -14.78 6.08
C ARG A 44 10.23 -15.17 6.17
N LEU A 45 9.77 -16.12 5.35
CA LEU A 45 8.41 -16.67 5.43
C LEU A 45 8.13 -17.39 6.76
N THR A 46 9.11 -18.11 7.31
CA THR A 46 8.94 -18.94 8.52
C THR A 46 9.27 -18.20 9.81
N ARG A 47 10.35 -17.40 9.86
CA ARG A 47 10.79 -16.69 11.07
C ARG A 47 9.96 -15.46 11.43
N ALA A 48 9.43 -14.77 10.46
CA ALA A 48 8.73 -13.51 10.73
C ALA A 48 7.30 -13.71 11.23
N GLY A 49 6.80 -14.97 11.41
CA GLY A 49 5.40 -15.18 11.76
C GLY A 49 4.50 -14.33 10.84
N PHE A 50 4.82 -14.29 9.53
CA PHE A 50 4.03 -13.54 8.57
C PHE A 50 2.62 -14.12 8.56
N PHE A 51 1.78 -13.63 9.44
CA PHE A 51 0.35 -13.72 9.23
C PHE A 51 0.02 -13.14 7.85
N VAL A 52 -0.88 -13.76 7.13
CA VAL A 52 -1.39 -13.29 5.82
C VAL A 52 -1.60 -11.78 5.82
N GLY A 53 -2.08 -11.21 6.93
CA GLY A 53 -2.33 -9.79 7.08
C GLY A 53 -1.14 -8.84 6.96
N THR A 54 0.09 -9.26 7.27
CA THR A 54 1.28 -8.42 7.10
C THR A 54 1.84 -8.53 5.68
N LEU A 55 1.84 -9.73 5.10
CA LEU A 55 2.37 -9.99 3.76
C LEU A 55 1.64 -9.18 2.67
N GLN A 56 0.37 -8.87 2.89
CA GLN A 56 -0.47 -8.10 1.95
C GLN A 56 0.08 -6.71 1.63
N TYR A 57 0.86 -6.10 2.53
CA TYR A 57 1.40 -4.75 2.38
C TYR A 57 2.88 -4.72 1.99
N VAL A 58 3.53 -5.88 1.88
CA VAL A 58 4.97 -6.00 1.58
C VAL A 58 5.22 -5.84 0.09
N ALA A 59 6.18 -4.99 -0.26
CA ALA A 59 6.58 -4.81 -1.64
C ALA A 59 7.29 -6.05 -2.21
N PRO A 60 7.05 -6.40 -3.50
CA PRO A 60 7.61 -7.62 -4.11
C PRO A 60 9.14 -7.73 -4.02
N GLU A 61 9.86 -6.62 -4.18
CA GLU A 61 11.32 -6.57 -4.06
C GLU A 61 11.82 -6.91 -2.66
N THR A 62 11.05 -6.58 -1.63
CA THR A 62 11.37 -6.96 -0.24
C THR A 62 11.35 -8.47 -0.05
N LEU A 63 10.50 -9.17 -0.80
CA LEU A 63 10.39 -10.63 -0.76
C LEU A 63 11.50 -11.32 -1.54
N SER A 64 11.96 -10.71 -2.63
CA SER A 64 13.03 -11.26 -3.47
C SER A 64 14.44 -11.02 -2.92
N GLY A 65 14.58 -10.28 -1.80
CA GLY A 65 15.88 -9.94 -1.23
C GLY A 65 16.65 -8.86 -2.00
N ALA A 66 16.00 -8.14 -2.91
CA ALA A 66 16.58 -7.01 -3.59
C ALA A 66 16.80 -5.82 -2.63
N LEU A 67 17.61 -4.86 -3.05
CA LEU A 67 17.80 -3.61 -2.32
C LEU A 67 16.45 -2.89 -2.23
N VAL A 68 16.07 -2.57 -1.01
CA VAL A 68 14.80 -1.90 -0.69
C VAL A 68 15.05 -0.42 -0.50
N ASP A 69 14.40 0.40 -1.31
CA ASP A 69 14.40 1.85 -1.22
C ASP A 69 13.05 2.42 -0.77
N GLU A 70 12.87 3.74 -0.87
CA GLU A 70 11.62 4.41 -0.51
C GLU A 70 10.40 3.99 -1.36
N GLN A 71 10.62 3.38 -2.52
CA GLN A 71 9.54 2.87 -3.37
C GLN A 71 8.82 1.66 -2.74
N ALA A 72 9.43 0.97 -1.77
CA ALA A 72 8.75 -0.07 -0.99
C ALA A 72 7.67 0.55 -0.08
N ASP A 73 7.93 1.70 0.52
CA ASP A 73 6.94 2.42 1.31
C ASP A 73 5.81 2.98 0.41
N VAL A 74 6.13 3.39 -0.84
CA VAL A 74 5.11 3.76 -1.84
C VAL A 74 4.17 2.60 -2.12
N TYR A 75 4.72 1.39 -2.36
CA TYR A 75 3.90 0.20 -2.60
C TYR A 75 2.97 -0.11 -1.42
N SER A 76 3.50 -0.06 -0.20
CA SER A 76 2.72 -0.30 1.01
C SER A 76 1.59 0.73 1.18
N LEU A 77 1.86 2.02 0.92
CA LEU A 77 0.84 3.09 0.96
C LEU A 77 -0.21 2.90 -0.13
N ALA A 78 0.19 2.53 -1.35
CA ALA A 78 -0.75 2.24 -2.44
C ALA A 78 -1.66 1.05 -2.10
N THR A 79 -1.11 0.00 -1.46
CA THR A 79 -1.90 -1.13 -0.97
C THR A 79 -2.90 -0.70 0.12
N ILE A 80 -2.48 0.16 1.06
CA ILE A 80 -3.37 0.73 2.07
C ILE A 80 -4.47 1.55 1.41
N ALA A 81 -4.14 2.42 0.45
CA ALA A 81 -5.11 3.21 -0.29
C ALA A 81 -6.11 2.32 -1.04
N TYR A 82 -5.63 1.28 -1.74
CA TYR A 82 -6.47 0.29 -2.40
C TYR A 82 -7.47 -0.34 -1.43
N TYR A 83 -6.98 -0.83 -0.29
CA TYR A 83 -7.82 -1.45 0.74
C TYR A 83 -8.85 -0.48 1.31
N LEU A 84 -8.46 0.75 1.63
CA LEU A 84 -9.39 1.77 2.13
C LEU A 84 -10.49 2.12 1.12
N LEU A 85 -10.17 2.11 -0.18
CA LEU A 85 -11.11 2.42 -1.25
C LEU A 85 -12.09 1.27 -1.53
N THR A 86 -11.63 0.02 -1.47
CA THR A 86 -12.38 -1.14 -1.97
C THR A 86 -12.85 -2.09 -0.86
N GLY A 87 -12.23 -2.07 0.31
CA GLY A 87 -12.43 -3.05 1.38
C GLY A 87 -11.75 -4.40 1.11
N THR A 88 -11.04 -4.54 -0.02
CA THR A 88 -10.33 -5.77 -0.41
C THR A 88 -8.86 -5.47 -0.68
N HIS A 89 -8.04 -6.51 -0.84
CA HIS A 89 -6.63 -6.36 -1.20
C HIS A 89 -6.40 -6.58 -2.70
N PRO A 90 -5.36 -5.97 -3.29
CA PRO A 90 -5.07 -6.09 -4.71
C PRO A 90 -4.71 -7.50 -5.16
N PHE A 91 -4.35 -8.38 -4.22
CA PHE A 91 -4.06 -9.79 -4.45
C PHE A 91 -4.91 -10.65 -3.52
N PRO A 92 -5.80 -11.52 -4.06
CA PRO A 92 -6.78 -12.28 -3.26
C PRO A 92 -6.26 -13.61 -2.72
N GLY A 93 -4.93 -13.79 -2.57
CA GLY A 93 -4.32 -15.02 -2.08
C GLY A 93 -4.87 -15.43 -0.71
N LYS A 94 -5.32 -16.69 -0.59
CA LYS A 94 -6.00 -17.22 0.61
C LYS A 94 -5.02 -17.69 1.69
N ASN A 95 -3.77 -17.89 1.33
CA ASN A 95 -2.72 -18.34 2.23
C ASN A 95 -1.38 -17.66 1.89
N PRO A 96 -0.38 -17.66 2.77
CA PRO A 96 0.88 -16.96 2.56
C PRO A 96 1.63 -17.40 1.30
N ARG A 97 1.60 -18.68 0.96
CA ARG A 97 2.30 -19.22 -0.23
C ARG A 97 1.68 -18.73 -1.51
N GLU A 98 0.35 -18.77 -1.60
CA GLU A 98 -0.41 -18.28 -2.76
C GLU A 98 -0.20 -16.77 -2.93
N LEU A 99 -0.31 -15.99 -1.84
CA LEU A 99 -0.10 -14.56 -1.86
C LEU A 99 1.33 -14.20 -2.29
N PHE A 100 2.34 -14.89 -1.76
CA PHE A 100 3.73 -14.73 -2.17
C PHE A 100 3.91 -14.97 -3.67
N GLN A 101 3.33 -16.05 -4.20
CA GLN A 101 3.38 -16.36 -5.62
C GLN A 101 2.70 -15.25 -6.45
N GLN A 102 1.52 -14.78 -6.03
CA GLN A 102 0.78 -13.73 -6.73
C GLN A 102 1.60 -12.42 -6.76
N LEU A 103 2.18 -12.00 -5.64
CA LEU A 103 3.01 -10.81 -5.56
C LEU A 103 4.19 -10.83 -6.53
N LEU A 104 4.79 -11.99 -6.76
CA LEU A 104 5.94 -12.13 -7.65
C LEU A 104 5.57 -12.31 -9.13
N THR A 105 4.40 -12.87 -9.44
CA THR A 105 4.09 -13.34 -10.80
C THR A 105 2.86 -12.72 -11.44
N GLN A 106 1.92 -12.19 -10.64
CA GLN A 106 0.65 -11.67 -11.15
C GLN A 106 0.60 -10.14 -11.09
N ASN A 107 -0.30 -9.57 -11.86
CA ASN A 107 -0.65 -8.16 -11.73
C ASN A 107 -1.73 -7.99 -10.65
N PRO A 108 -1.75 -6.84 -9.94
CA PRO A 108 -2.82 -6.54 -9.00
C PRO A 108 -4.17 -6.45 -9.72
N VAL A 109 -5.24 -6.84 -9.05
CA VAL A 109 -6.60 -6.65 -9.55
C VAL A 109 -6.83 -5.15 -9.79
N PRO A 110 -7.26 -4.71 -10.99
CA PRO A 110 -7.56 -3.31 -11.25
C PRO A 110 -8.55 -2.74 -10.23
N LEU A 111 -8.35 -1.50 -9.78
CA LEU A 111 -9.14 -0.89 -8.72
C LEU A 111 -10.65 -0.91 -9.01
N ASN A 112 -11.03 -0.64 -10.26
CA ASN A 112 -12.43 -0.67 -10.70
C ASN A 112 -13.01 -2.08 -10.91
N GLN A 113 -12.21 -3.13 -10.72
CA GLN A 113 -12.64 -4.53 -10.78
C GLN A 113 -12.63 -5.20 -9.40
N ALA A 114 -12.15 -4.52 -8.37
CA ALA A 114 -11.99 -5.06 -7.02
C ALA A 114 -13.31 -5.50 -6.40
N GLU A 115 -14.37 -4.72 -6.59
CA GLU A 115 -15.68 -4.97 -5.97
C GLU A 115 -16.81 -4.44 -6.87
N LYS A 116 -17.90 -5.22 -6.98
CA LYS A 116 -19.06 -4.81 -7.79
C LYS A 116 -19.70 -3.53 -7.26
N GLY A 117 -19.98 -2.61 -8.17
CA GLY A 117 -20.68 -1.37 -7.84
C GLY A 117 -19.79 -0.22 -7.36
N LEU A 118 -18.50 -0.46 -7.13
CA LEU A 118 -17.53 0.61 -6.93
C LEU A 118 -17.04 1.13 -8.29
N LYS A 119 -16.96 2.45 -8.40
CA LYS A 119 -16.39 3.12 -9.58
C LYS A 119 -15.55 4.29 -9.11
N PHE A 120 -14.30 4.28 -9.53
CA PHE A 120 -13.34 5.34 -9.29
C PHE A 120 -13.02 6.06 -10.59
N THR A 121 -12.61 7.32 -10.50
CA THR A 121 -12.14 8.06 -11.67
C THR A 121 -10.84 7.43 -12.20
N PRO A 122 -10.55 7.58 -13.50
CA PRO A 122 -9.27 7.13 -14.06
C PRO A 122 -8.05 7.68 -13.31
N ALA A 123 -8.13 8.91 -12.79
CA ALA A 123 -7.05 9.54 -12.04
C ALA A 123 -6.77 8.80 -10.73
N ILE A 124 -7.81 8.44 -9.95
CA ILE A 124 -7.64 7.65 -8.71
C ILE A 124 -7.07 6.28 -9.03
N GLU A 125 -7.66 5.58 -10.01
CA GLU A 125 -7.18 4.24 -10.39
C GLU A 125 -5.73 4.30 -10.86
N THR A 126 -5.36 5.25 -11.72
CA THR A 126 -3.98 5.42 -12.20
C THR A 126 -3.01 5.66 -11.05
N ALA A 127 -3.32 6.58 -10.13
CA ALA A 127 -2.44 6.87 -9.00
C ALA A 127 -2.20 5.63 -8.13
N VAL A 128 -3.26 4.90 -7.77
CA VAL A 128 -3.15 3.69 -6.94
C VAL A 128 -2.41 2.58 -7.67
N MET A 129 -2.78 2.29 -8.92
CA MET A 129 -2.17 1.19 -9.69
C MET A 129 -0.71 1.45 -10.02
N ARG A 130 -0.30 2.71 -10.29
CA ARG A 130 1.12 3.07 -10.42
C ARG A 130 1.92 2.84 -9.14
N GLY A 131 1.33 3.09 -7.97
CA GLY A 131 1.97 2.77 -6.70
C GLY A 131 2.15 1.27 -6.48
N LEU A 132 1.31 0.42 -7.10
CA LEU A 132 1.35 -1.04 -7.02
C LEU A 132 2.19 -1.71 -8.13
N GLU A 133 2.83 -0.93 -9.01
CA GLU A 133 3.68 -1.49 -10.06
C GLU A 133 4.83 -2.31 -9.47
N ARG A 134 5.06 -3.51 -10.05
CA ARG A 134 6.19 -4.37 -9.65
C ARG A 134 7.51 -3.82 -10.20
N ASP A 135 7.47 -3.32 -11.43
CA ASP A 135 8.60 -2.68 -12.07
C ASP A 135 8.89 -1.32 -11.42
N LEU A 136 10.01 -1.23 -10.70
CA LEU A 136 10.42 0.00 -10.02
C LEU A 136 10.59 1.19 -10.98
N ALA A 137 10.90 0.94 -12.27
CA ALA A 137 11.01 2.01 -13.26
C ALA A 137 9.64 2.65 -13.57
N LYS A 138 8.56 1.89 -13.44
CA LYS A 138 7.17 2.33 -13.68
C LYS A 138 6.46 2.80 -12.42
N ARG A 139 6.88 2.30 -11.24
CA ARG A 139 6.30 2.69 -9.96
C ARG A 139 6.56 4.17 -9.68
N THR A 140 5.60 4.83 -9.04
CA THR A 140 5.78 6.17 -8.48
C THR A 140 7.04 6.22 -7.62
N LYS A 141 7.88 7.25 -7.83
CA LYS A 141 9.23 7.27 -7.28
C LYS A 141 9.26 7.57 -5.79
N THR A 142 8.45 8.49 -5.32
CA THR A 142 8.48 8.95 -3.93
C THR A 142 7.09 8.92 -3.29
N VAL A 143 7.07 8.81 -1.97
CA VAL A 143 5.84 8.95 -1.17
C VAL A 143 5.21 10.33 -1.37
N GLY A 144 6.04 11.36 -1.57
CA GLY A 144 5.57 12.71 -1.86
C GLY A 144 4.77 12.80 -3.17
N GLU A 145 5.32 12.24 -4.25
CA GLU A 145 4.64 12.16 -5.55
C GLU A 145 3.34 11.37 -5.44
N PHE A 146 3.38 10.17 -4.85
CA PHE A 146 2.19 9.34 -4.64
C PHE A 146 1.10 10.11 -3.88
N SER A 147 1.47 10.74 -2.77
CA SER A 147 0.53 11.52 -1.96
C SER A 147 -0.08 12.67 -2.75
N GLN A 148 0.72 13.40 -3.53
CA GLN A 148 0.25 14.52 -4.33
C GLN A 148 -0.72 14.05 -5.42
N GLU A 149 -0.36 13.03 -6.20
CA GLU A 149 -1.20 12.47 -7.26
C GLU A 149 -2.52 11.95 -6.72
N PHE A 150 -2.46 11.12 -5.67
CA PHE A 150 -3.63 10.52 -5.06
C PHE A 150 -4.56 11.55 -4.42
N CYS A 151 -4.03 12.49 -3.62
CA CYS A 151 -4.85 13.52 -2.99
C CYS A 151 -5.48 14.48 -4.02
N THR A 152 -4.78 14.80 -5.10
CA THR A 152 -5.33 15.62 -6.19
C THR A 152 -6.49 14.89 -6.87
N ALA A 153 -6.30 13.61 -7.23
CA ALA A 153 -7.34 12.80 -7.85
C ALA A 153 -8.59 12.66 -6.97
N VAL A 154 -8.41 12.50 -5.66
CA VAL A 154 -9.53 12.41 -4.70
C VAL A 154 -10.27 13.75 -4.57
N ARG A 155 -9.55 14.87 -4.50
CA ARG A 155 -10.17 16.22 -4.41
C ARG A 155 -10.98 16.56 -5.64
N GLU A 156 -10.46 16.27 -6.82
CA GLU A 156 -11.17 16.50 -8.09
C GLU A 156 -12.47 15.69 -8.17
N THR A 157 -12.46 14.46 -7.62
CA THR A 157 -13.66 13.61 -7.53
C THR A 157 -14.69 14.16 -6.54
N GLY A 158 -14.24 14.75 -5.43
CA GLY A 158 -15.11 15.35 -4.39
C GLY A 158 -15.95 16.53 -4.90
N GLY A 159 -15.47 17.25 -5.91
CA GLY A 159 -16.25 18.31 -6.58
C GLY A 159 -17.41 17.81 -7.44
N GLN A 160 -17.42 16.54 -7.83
CA GLN A 160 -18.43 15.99 -8.75
C GLN A 160 -19.46 15.02 -8.14
N LYS A 161 -19.37 14.57 -6.91
CA LYS A 161 -20.35 13.74 -6.13
C LYS A 161 -19.67 13.00 -4.94
N GLY A 162 -18.52 13.44 -4.49
CA GLY A 162 -17.68 12.74 -3.53
C GLY A 162 -18.11 12.79 -2.05
N ALA A 163 -19.18 13.53 -1.71
CA ALA A 163 -19.67 13.58 -0.33
C ALA A 163 -20.12 12.20 0.21
N GLY A 164 -20.58 11.31 -0.66
CA GLY A 164 -20.97 9.94 -0.29
C GLY A 164 -19.81 9.00 -0.02
N PHE A 165 -18.68 9.19 -0.73
CA PHE A 165 -17.50 8.35 -0.62
C PHE A 165 -16.69 8.66 0.65
N LEU A 166 -16.41 9.93 0.90
CA LEU A 166 -15.74 10.36 2.14
C LEU A 166 -16.57 10.05 3.38
N LYS A 167 -17.92 10.16 3.29
CA LYS A 167 -18.83 9.78 4.36
C LYS A 167 -18.80 8.27 4.65
N ARG A 168 -18.51 7.43 3.66
CA ARG A 168 -18.39 5.97 3.80
C ARG A 168 -17.05 5.56 4.41
N LEU A 169 -15.97 6.33 4.15
CA LEU A 169 -14.62 6.11 4.71
C LEU A 169 -14.45 6.69 6.12
N PHE A 170 -15.12 7.81 6.43
CA PHE A 170 -14.90 8.58 7.64
C PHE A 170 -16.18 8.88 8.43
N GLY A 171 -17.34 8.41 7.96
CA GLY A 171 -18.64 8.71 8.55
C GLY A 171 -19.23 7.52 9.30
N LYS A 172 -19.11 7.55 10.61
CA LYS A 172 -20.24 7.23 11.46
C LYS A 172 -20.99 8.52 11.75
#